data_acf02b687ca343d5582a366ad384dc46
#
_entry.id   acf02b687ca343d5582a366ad384dc46
#
_cell.length_a   1.000
_cell.length_b   1.000
_cell.length_c   1.000
_cell.angle_alpha   90.00
_cell.angle_beta   90.00
_cell.angle_gamma   90.00
#
_symmetry.space_group_name_H-M   'P 1'
#
loop_
_entity.id
_entity.type
_entity.pdbx_description
1 polymer ?
#
loop_
_entity_poly.entity_id
_entity_poly.type
_entity_poly.pdbx_seq_one_letter_code
_entity_poly.pdbx_strand_id
1 'polypeptide(L)'
;MIIAISSIILFSANSPSISSIYAQDIQYHNNNINKNINSSLLNELEYIKNMLESKVTKLATALQIASSLPQILQPPDINLIDPKVKGIPEDADIEKRKIAKILLDQFNEFSSIVFLFNNGDVYFDEAFERQLNLTTNNLSFRDYYQVVEQTKKTYLSDAILSKATGLNLAVIATPVINKENNMTGILLGTINFNNYDKFLQSLNLQNNSRLVLIDKNGVKIGDSNENETSASKEAFEKKQFSNLTSFKLALEGKSGSIVEKFEGKESQITFLPYDLFQNKRILLLIQGCDKEVNNSNLCIDKNNNKELHLFNENVLTRLGSFF
;
A
#
# COMPACT_ATOMS: atom_id res chain seq x y z
N MET A 1 -43.41 49.65 65.32
CA MET A 1 -42.23 50.09 64.57
C MET A 1 -41.54 48.82 64.12
N ILE A 2 -41.85 48.34 62.96
CA ILE A 2 -41.28 47.09 62.36
C ILE A 2 -40.56 47.51 61.07
N ILE A 3 -39.24 47.34 61.10
CA ILE A 3 -38.37 47.63 59.97
C ILE A 3 -38.33 46.38 59.11
N ALA A 4 -38.87 46.46 57.90
CA ALA A 4 -38.72 45.41 56.85
C ALA A 4 -37.42 45.60 56.10
N ILE A 5 -36.49 44.63 56.20
CA ILE A 5 -35.26 44.56 55.40
C ILE A 5 -35.60 43.75 54.17
N SER A 6 -35.72 44.44 53.06
CA SER A 6 -35.84 43.79 51.75
C SER A 6 -34.45 43.34 51.27
N SER A 7 -34.24 42.03 51.23
CA SER A 7 -33.06 41.43 50.62
C SER A 7 -33.20 41.42 49.08
N ILE A 8 -32.47 42.29 48.40
CA ILE A 8 -32.33 42.23 46.93
C ILE A 8 -31.33 41.14 46.59
N ILE A 9 -31.83 40.01 46.10
CA ILE A 9 -31.01 38.95 45.51
C ILE A 9 -30.68 39.39 44.06
N LEU A 10 -29.47 39.82 43.87
CA LEU A 10 -28.91 40.03 42.51
C LEU A 10 -28.61 38.66 41.89
N PHE A 11 -29.50 38.19 41.03
CA PHE A 11 -29.20 37.13 40.09
C PHE A 11 -28.28 37.72 38.99
N SER A 12 -26.97 37.46 39.10
CA SER A 12 -26.08 37.67 37.97
C SER A 12 -26.32 36.53 36.97
N ALA A 13 -27.21 36.76 36.02
CA ALA A 13 -27.38 35.87 34.89
C ALA A 13 -26.14 36.01 33.98
N ASN A 14 -25.20 35.10 34.10
CA ASN A 14 -24.19 34.87 33.09
C ASN A 14 -24.86 34.25 31.85
N SER A 15 -25.67 35.03 31.14
CA SER A 15 -26.10 34.62 29.80
C SER A 15 -24.92 34.76 28.83
N PRO A 16 -24.54 33.70 28.11
CA PRO A 16 -23.50 33.79 27.10
C PRO A 16 -23.88 34.88 26.11
N SER A 17 -22.89 35.68 25.70
CA SER A 17 -23.13 36.74 24.72
C SER A 17 -23.61 36.11 23.41
N ILE A 18 -24.47 36.81 22.68
CA ILE A 18 -24.96 36.36 21.36
C ILE A 18 -23.79 35.97 20.45
N SER A 19 -22.66 36.69 20.52
CA SER A 19 -21.45 36.37 19.79
C SER A 19 -20.81 35.03 20.17
N SER A 20 -20.90 34.61 21.45
CA SER A 20 -20.38 33.31 21.90
C SER A 20 -21.27 32.14 21.46
N ILE A 21 -22.60 32.35 21.38
CA ILE A 21 -23.54 31.34 20.87
C ILE A 21 -23.32 31.15 19.36
N TYR A 22 -23.18 32.23 18.59
CA TYR A 22 -22.85 32.14 17.14
C TYR A 22 -21.48 31.47 16.90
N ALA A 23 -20.48 31.76 17.73
CA ALA A 23 -19.17 31.12 17.63
C ALA A 23 -19.24 29.62 17.90
N GLN A 24 -20.01 29.19 18.90
CA GLN A 24 -20.23 27.77 19.19
C GLN A 24 -20.99 27.05 18.07
N ASP A 25 -22.01 27.69 17.50
CA ASP A 25 -22.80 27.13 16.39
C ASP A 25 -21.93 26.99 15.13
N ILE A 26 -21.13 27.99 14.80
CA ILE A 26 -20.18 27.92 13.67
C ILE A 26 -19.15 26.79 13.90
N GLN A 27 -18.62 26.67 15.11
CA GLN A 27 -17.68 25.62 15.45
C GLN A 27 -18.32 24.23 15.36
N TYR A 28 -19.55 24.05 15.84
CA TYR A 28 -20.31 22.81 15.75
C TYR A 28 -20.59 22.42 14.29
N HIS A 29 -21.02 23.37 13.45
CA HIS A 29 -21.24 23.13 12.01
C HIS A 29 -19.93 22.77 11.29
N ASN A 30 -18.83 23.49 11.56
CA ASN A 30 -17.54 23.21 10.97
C ASN A 30 -17.00 21.82 11.37
N ASN A 31 -17.15 21.43 12.62
CA ASN A 31 -16.74 20.09 13.09
C ASN A 31 -17.55 18.97 12.41
N ASN A 32 -18.86 19.19 12.20
CA ASN A 32 -19.70 18.21 11.50
C ASN A 32 -19.35 18.13 9.99
N ILE A 33 -19.08 19.26 9.34
CA ILE A 33 -18.64 19.30 7.94
C ILE A 33 -17.31 18.58 7.81
N ASN A 34 -16.31 18.88 8.64
CA ASN A 34 -15.02 18.24 8.62
C ASN A 34 -15.11 16.72 8.89
N LYS A 35 -15.95 16.30 9.82
CA LYS A 35 -16.19 14.87 10.09
C LYS A 35 -16.79 14.17 8.86
N ASN A 36 -17.72 14.81 8.17
CA ASN A 36 -18.34 14.26 6.97
C ASN A 36 -17.34 14.19 5.79
N ILE A 37 -16.51 15.22 5.60
CA ILE A 37 -15.46 15.23 4.57
C ILE A 37 -14.45 14.13 4.85
N ASN A 38 -13.93 14.02 6.06
CA ASN A 38 -12.97 13.00 6.43
C ASN A 38 -13.52 11.58 6.25
N SER A 39 -14.80 11.34 6.57
CA SER A 39 -15.43 10.06 6.31
C SER A 39 -15.57 9.76 4.81
N SER A 40 -15.86 10.75 3.99
CA SER A 40 -15.94 10.61 2.52
C SER A 40 -14.58 10.25 1.92
N LEU A 41 -13.50 10.92 2.35
CA LEU A 41 -12.15 10.64 1.88
C LEU A 41 -11.66 9.25 2.29
N LEU A 42 -12.00 8.79 3.49
CA LEU A 42 -11.69 7.43 3.93
C LEU A 42 -12.46 6.38 3.12
N ASN A 43 -13.74 6.63 2.80
CA ASN A 43 -14.51 5.73 1.93
C ASN A 43 -13.90 5.65 0.51
N GLU A 44 -13.40 6.77 0.00
CA GLU A 44 -12.66 6.79 -1.28
C GLU A 44 -11.39 5.93 -1.21
N LEU A 45 -10.59 6.08 -0.14
CA LEU A 45 -9.40 5.24 0.06
C LEU A 45 -9.76 3.76 0.24
N GLU A 46 -10.84 3.43 0.94
CA GLU A 46 -11.33 2.04 1.06
C GLU A 46 -11.71 1.45 -0.30
N TYR A 47 -12.40 2.22 -1.14
CA TYR A 47 -12.72 1.80 -2.50
C TYR A 47 -11.46 1.52 -3.33
N ILE A 48 -10.49 2.43 -3.30
CA ILE A 48 -9.21 2.28 -4.01
C ILE A 48 -8.41 1.09 -3.47
N LYS A 49 -8.37 0.90 -2.15
CA LYS A 49 -7.78 -0.26 -1.49
C LYS A 49 -8.37 -1.56 -2.07
N ASN A 50 -9.69 -1.67 -2.12
CA ASN A 50 -10.36 -2.88 -2.62
C ASN A 50 -10.01 -3.16 -4.10
N MET A 51 -9.85 -2.13 -4.92
CA MET A 51 -9.39 -2.28 -6.30
C MET A 51 -7.95 -2.80 -6.38
N LEU A 52 -7.04 -2.26 -5.55
CA LEU A 52 -5.64 -2.70 -5.48
C LEU A 52 -5.53 -4.13 -4.96
N GLU A 53 -6.25 -4.46 -3.89
CA GLU A 53 -6.33 -5.81 -3.35
C GLU A 53 -6.83 -6.82 -4.39
N SER A 54 -7.90 -6.47 -5.12
CA SER A 54 -8.43 -7.32 -6.20
C SER A 54 -7.40 -7.60 -7.29
N LYS A 55 -6.66 -6.56 -7.73
CA LYS A 55 -5.60 -6.71 -8.74
C LYS A 55 -4.49 -7.64 -8.26
N VAL A 56 -3.96 -7.43 -7.06
CA VAL A 56 -2.87 -8.26 -6.52
C VAL A 56 -3.34 -9.67 -6.22
N THR A 57 -4.56 -9.83 -5.71
CA THR A 57 -5.16 -11.15 -5.45
C THR A 57 -5.32 -11.96 -6.74
N LYS A 58 -5.72 -11.34 -7.85
CA LYS A 58 -5.79 -11.98 -9.15
C LYS A 58 -4.41 -12.52 -9.58
N LEU A 59 -3.36 -11.74 -9.44
CA LEU A 59 -1.98 -12.14 -9.75
C LEU A 59 -1.49 -13.28 -8.84
N ALA A 60 -1.73 -13.16 -7.54
CA ALA A 60 -1.36 -14.18 -6.55
C ALA A 60 -2.10 -15.50 -6.82
N THR A 61 -3.40 -15.45 -7.14
CA THR A 61 -4.20 -16.63 -7.48
C THR A 61 -3.67 -17.31 -8.74
N ALA A 62 -3.28 -16.55 -9.76
CA ALA A 62 -2.68 -17.11 -10.98
C ALA A 62 -1.38 -17.86 -10.67
N LEU A 63 -0.50 -17.30 -9.82
CA LEU A 63 0.72 -17.98 -9.38
C LEU A 63 0.42 -19.23 -8.52
N GLN A 64 -0.58 -19.17 -7.63
CA GLN A 64 -1.00 -20.32 -6.82
C GLN A 64 -1.54 -21.47 -7.68
N ILE A 65 -2.34 -21.16 -8.71
CA ILE A 65 -2.81 -22.17 -9.67
C ILE A 65 -1.61 -22.75 -10.41
N ALA A 66 -0.73 -21.89 -10.95
CA ALA A 66 0.45 -22.33 -11.67
C ALA A 66 1.37 -23.20 -10.80
N SER A 67 1.59 -22.84 -9.52
CA SER A 67 2.43 -23.60 -8.59
C SER A 67 1.90 -25.02 -8.31
N SER A 68 0.61 -25.28 -8.57
CA SER A 68 -0.04 -26.59 -8.39
C SER A 68 -0.12 -27.45 -9.66
N LEU A 69 0.33 -26.90 -10.82
CA LEU A 69 0.31 -27.65 -12.08
C LEU A 69 1.33 -28.81 -12.05
N PRO A 70 0.99 -29.96 -12.65
CA PRO A 70 1.86 -31.13 -12.65
C PRO A 70 3.28 -30.85 -13.15
N GLN A 71 3.43 -30.00 -14.15
CA GLN A 71 4.73 -29.60 -14.73
C GLN A 71 5.57 -28.84 -13.70
N ILE A 72 4.97 -27.91 -12.95
CA ILE A 72 5.67 -27.12 -11.93
C ILE A 72 5.98 -27.96 -10.69
N LEU A 73 5.10 -28.90 -10.34
CA LEU A 73 5.30 -29.82 -9.20
C LEU A 73 6.42 -30.82 -9.42
N GLN A 74 6.81 -31.10 -10.68
CA GLN A 74 7.98 -31.93 -10.94
C GLN A 74 9.23 -31.27 -10.37
N PRO A 75 10.05 -32.00 -9.57
CA PRO A 75 11.26 -31.43 -9.02
C PRO A 75 12.15 -30.82 -10.10
N PRO A 76 12.74 -29.63 -9.87
CA PRO A 76 13.68 -29.04 -10.80
C PRO A 76 14.94 -29.91 -10.91
N ASP A 77 15.44 -30.12 -12.13
CA ASP A 77 16.64 -30.92 -12.38
C ASP A 77 17.90 -30.06 -12.22
N ILE A 78 18.65 -30.32 -11.16
CA ILE A 78 19.88 -29.59 -10.86
C ILE A 78 20.96 -29.77 -11.93
N ASN A 79 20.93 -30.87 -12.72
CA ASN A 79 21.90 -31.13 -13.77
C ASN A 79 21.73 -30.21 -14.99
N LEU A 80 20.58 -29.52 -15.09
CA LEU A 80 20.34 -28.53 -16.14
C LEU A 80 20.95 -27.15 -15.84
N ILE A 81 21.45 -26.93 -14.62
CA ILE A 81 22.02 -25.63 -14.23
C ILE A 81 23.33 -25.38 -15.00
N ASP A 82 23.37 -24.27 -15.71
CA ASP A 82 24.58 -23.73 -16.33
C ASP A 82 24.97 -22.39 -15.64
N PRO A 83 26.12 -22.37 -14.94
CA PRO A 83 26.60 -21.16 -14.26
C PRO A 83 26.79 -19.95 -15.20
N LYS A 84 27.03 -20.19 -16.51
CA LYS A 84 27.21 -19.12 -17.49
C LYS A 84 25.95 -18.33 -17.73
N VAL A 85 24.78 -18.98 -17.65
CA VAL A 85 23.47 -18.36 -17.80
C VAL A 85 22.75 -18.17 -16.45
N LYS A 86 23.42 -18.48 -15.33
CA LYS A 86 22.93 -18.25 -13.95
C LYS A 86 21.59 -18.94 -13.64
N GLY A 87 21.38 -20.10 -14.18
CA GLY A 87 20.17 -20.93 -14.11
C GLY A 87 20.21 -21.98 -15.21
N ILE A 88 19.06 -22.39 -15.73
CA ILE A 88 19.01 -23.32 -16.87
C ILE A 88 19.04 -22.57 -18.21
N PRO A 89 19.57 -23.18 -19.30
CA PRO A 89 19.48 -22.64 -20.65
C PRO A 89 18.05 -22.32 -21.10
N GLU A 90 17.90 -21.45 -22.08
CA GLU A 90 16.57 -21.01 -22.55
C GLU A 90 15.72 -22.14 -23.13
N ASP A 91 16.38 -23.12 -23.76
CA ASP A 91 15.78 -24.30 -24.38
C ASP A 91 15.62 -25.49 -23.41
N ALA A 92 16.02 -25.34 -22.15
CA ALA A 92 15.87 -26.37 -21.12
C ALA A 92 14.55 -26.22 -20.37
N ASP A 93 14.00 -27.38 -19.88
CA ASP A 93 12.73 -27.50 -19.14
C ASP A 93 11.58 -26.68 -19.76
N ILE A 94 11.36 -26.91 -21.06
CA ILE A 94 10.40 -26.16 -21.89
C ILE A 94 9.00 -26.14 -21.28
N GLU A 95 8.56 -27.21 -20.60
CA GLU A 95 7.23 -27.27 -20.03
C GLU A 95 7.03 -26.28 -18.89
N LYS A 96 8.00 -26.11 -17.99
CA LYS A 96 7.94 -25.08 -16.94
C LYS A 96 8.04 -23.68 -17.52
N ARG A 97 8.96 -23.45 -18.47
CA ARG A 97 9.10 -22.15 -19.14
C ARG A 97 7.83 -21.75 -19.90
N LYS A 98 7.15 -22.69 -20.53
CA LYS A 98 5.88 -22.45 -21.22
C LYS A 98 4.80 -21.92 -20.27
N ILE A 99 4.72 -22.47 -19.05
CA ILE A 99 3.78 -21.97 -18.03
C ILE A 99 4.17 -20.54 -17.62
N ALA A 100 5.45 -20.26 -17.41
CA ALA A 100 5.93 -18.91 -17.10
C ALA A 100 5.62 -17.91 -18.23
N LYS A 101 5.81 -18.28 -19.48
CA LYS A 101 5.46 -17.48 -20.66
C LYS A 101 3.96 -17.19 -20.72
N ILE A 102 3.11 -18.21 -20.49
CA ILE A 102 1.65 -18.02 -20.42
C ILE A 102 1.27 -17.01 -19.34
N LEU A 103 1.88 -17.06 -18.16
CA LEU A 103 1.62 -16.10 -17.10
C LEU A 103 2.01 -14.68 -17.52
N LEU A 104 3.14 -14.49 -18.18
CA LEU A 104 3.57 -13.18 -18.69
C LEU A 104 2.65 -12.65 -19.79
N ASP A 105 2.20 -13.50 -20.69
CA ASP A 105 1.31 -13.15 -21.81
C ASP A 105 -0.10 -12.77 -21.31
N GLN A 106 -0.59 -13.42 -20.24
CA GLN A 106 -1.93 -13.20 -19.73
C GLN A 106 -2.00 -12.06 -18.68
N PHE A 107 -0.90 -11.76 -18.03
CA PHE A 107 -0.82 -10.75 -16.94
C PHE A 107 0.33 -9.80 -17.20
N ASN A 108 0.03 -8.70 -17.89
CA ASN A 108 1.00 -7.66 -18.25
C ASN A 108 1.55 -6.89 -17.04
N GLU A 109 0.97 -7.09 -15.85
CA GLU A 109 1.50 -6.59 -14.59
C GLU A 109 2.79 -7.30 -14.16
N PHE A 110 2.97 -8.56 -14.56
CA PHE A 110 4.24 -9.26 -14.33
C PHE A 110 5.32 -8.78 -15.30
N SER A 111 6.49 -8.51 -14.76
CA SER A 111 7.70 -8.20 -15.54
C SER A 111 8.63 -9.40 -15.66
N SER A 112 8.50 -10.40 -14.83
CA SER A 112 9.11 -11.73 -14.98
C SER A 112 8.44 -12.77 -14.09
N ILE A 113 8.63 -14.05 -14.45
CA ILE A 113 8.29 -15.21 -13.65
C ILE A 113 9.58 -15.97 -13.36
N VAL A 114 9.87 -16.18 -12.07
CA VAL A 114 11.09 -16.83 -11.61
C VAL A 114 10.74 -18.10 -10.86
N PHE A 115 11.46 -19.18 -11.12
CA PHE A 115 11.40 -20.38 -10.29
C PHE A 115 12.69 -20.50 -9.50
N LEU A 116 12.55 -20.64 -8.18
CA LEU A 116 13.68 -20.90 -7.27
C LEU A 116 13.64 -22.35 -6.78
N PHE A 117 14.82 -22.95 -6.61
CA PHE A 117 14.99 -24.12 -5.77
C PHE A 117 14.63 -23.79 -4.31
N ASN A 118 14.43 -24.84 -3.52
CA ASN A 118 14.15 -24.71 -2.09
C ASN A 118 15.33 -24.14 -1.25
N ASN A 119 16.53 -24.03 -1.81
CA ASN A 119 17.70 -23.37 -1.21
C ASN A 119 17.86 -21.90 -1.65
N GLY A 120 16.94 -21.39 -2.47
CA GLY A 120 16.95 -20.03 -2.97
C GLY A 120 17.75 -19.80 -4.25
N ASP A 121 18.38 -20.83 -4.83
CA ASP A 121 19.04 -20.71 -6.12
C ASP A 121 18.01 -20.54 -7.25
N VAL A 122 18.34 -19.69 -8.23
CA VAL A 122 17.51 -19.48 -9.40
C VAL A 122 17.60 -20.70 -10.31
N TYR A 123 16.45 -21.34 -10.56
CA TYR A 123 16.33 -22.37 -11.58
C TYR A 123 16.16 -21.73 -12.97
N PHE A 124 15.16 -20.84 -13.11
CA PHE A 124 15.04 -19.98 -14.29
C PHE A 124 14.42 -18.62 -13.95
N ASP A 125 14.66 -17.62 -14.78
CA ASP A 125 13.94 -16.34 -14.85
C ASP A 125 13.42 -16.18 -16.29
N GLU A 126 12.11 -16.08 -16.44
CA GLU A 126 11.43 -15.75 -17.68
C GLU A 126 10.97 -14.29 -17.57
N ALA A 127 11.37 -13.30 -18.44
CA ALA A 127 12.07 -13.45 -19.71
C ALA A 127 13.58 -13.72 -19.54
N PHE A 128 14.13 -14.58 -20.39
CA PHE A 128 15.49 -15.12 -20.28
C PHE A 128 16.60 -14.07 -20.20
N GLU A 129 16.49 -12.93 -20.89
CA GLU A 129 17.49 -11.84 -20.84
C GLU A 129 17.69 -11.31 -19.42
N ARG A 130 16.66 -11.38 -18.56
CA ARG A 130 16.75 -10.99 -17.15
C ARG A 130 17.64 -11.96 -16.37
N GLN A 131 17.57 -13.26 -16.67
CA GLN A 131 18.40 -14.30 -16.06
C GLN A 131 19.89 -14.01 -16.33
N LEU A 132 20.24 -13.65 -17.55
CA LEU A 132 21.60 -13.31 -17.93
C LEU A 132 22.16 -12.10 -17.17
N ASN A 133 21.29 -11.14 -16.82
CA ASN A 133 21.65 -9.90 -16.13
C ASN A 133 21.63 -10.00 -14.60
N LEU A 134 21.32 -11.17 -14.02
CA LEU A 134 21.37 -11.34 -12.57
C LEU A 134 22.77 -11.08 -12.02
N THR A 135 22.87 -10.33 -10.93
CA THR A 135 24.13 -10.09 -10.21
C THR A 135 24.44 -11.19 -9.19
N THR A 136 23.44 -12.00 -8.85
CA THR A 136 23.57 -13.22 -8.03
C THR A 136 22.52 -14.22 -8.47
N ASN A 137 22.85 -15.51 -8.42
CA ASN A 137 21.93 -16.60 -8.73
C ASN A 137 21.24 -17.19 -7.48
N ASN A 138 21.58 -16.72 -6.27
CA ASN A 138 20.91 -17.13 -5.03
C ASN A 138 20.16 -15.94 -4.43
N LEU A 139 18.87 -16.14 -4.09
CA LEU A 139 17.95 -15.13 -3.58
C LEU A 139 17.44 -15.47 -2.16
N SER A 140 18.06 -16.41 -1.45
CA SER A 140 17.66 -16.83 -0.10
C SER A 140 17.74 -15.73 0.95
N PHE A 141 18.55 -14.67 0.71
CA PHE A 141 18.66 -13.51 1.59
C PHE A 141 17.45 -12.54 1.50
N ARG A 142 16.55 -12.75 0.54
CA ARG A 142 15.38 -11.89 0.35
C ARG A 142 14.27 -12.22 1.35
N ASP A 143 13.54 -11.19 1.79
CA ASP A 143 12.41 -11.32 2.72
C ASP A 143 11.35 -12.29 2.20
N TYR A 144 10.99 -12.20 0.92
CA TYR A 144 9.98 -13.07 0.31
C TYR A 144 10.37 -14.56 0.33
N TYR A 145 11.67 -14.87 0.16
CA TYR A 145 12.14 -16.23 0.30
C TYR A 145 12.00 -16.71 1.75
N GLN A 146 12.51 -15.94 2.70
CA GLN A 146 12.54 -16.29 4.12
C GLN A 146 11.12 -16.47 4.69
N VAL A 147 10.20 -15.55 4.35
CA VAL A 147 8.82 -15.66 4.83
C VAL A 147 8.10 -16.86 4.21
N VAL A 148 8.25 -17.11 2.90
CA VAL A 148 7.63 -18.27 2.25
C VAL A 148 8.22 -19.59 2.77
N GLU A 149 9.53 -19.65 2.99
CA GLU A 149 10.18 -20.83 3.58
C GLU A 149 9.61 -21.17 4.95
N GLN A 150 9.42 -20.15 5.81
CA GLN A 150 8.91 -20.34 7.17
C GLN A 150 7.42 -20.64 7.21
N THR A 151 6.63 -19.90 6.44
CA THR A 151 5.16 -19.92 6.55
C THR A 151 4.49 -20.91 5.61
N LYS A 152 5.15 -21.29 4.51
CA LYS A 152 4.59 -22.07 3.41
C LYS A 152 3.33 -21.44 2.81
N LYS A 153 3.24 -20.10 2.86
CA LYS A 153 2.11 -19.31 2.34
C LYS A 153 2.60 -18.29 1.33
N THR A 154 1.73 -17.92 0.40
CA THR A 154 1.99 -16.83 -0.53
C THR A 154 2.27 -15.53 0.23
N TYR A 155 3.29 -14.81 -0.23
CA TYR A 155 3.77 -13.56 0.36
C TYR A 155 3.96 -12.48 -0.70
N LEU A 156 3.59 -11.25 -0.38
CA LEU A 156 3.89 -10.06 -1.19
C LEU A 156 5.06 -9.31 -0.54
N SER A 157 6.19 -9.19 -1.23
CA SER A 157 7.39 -8.54 -0.68
C SER A 157 7.19 -7.04 -0.44
N ASP A 158 8.02 -6.45 0.41
CA ASP A 158 8.25 -5.01 0.39
C ASP A 158 8.79 -4.56 -0.98
N ALA A 159 8.91 -3.26 -1.17
CA ALA A 159 9.63 -2.71 -2.31
C ALA A 159 11.09 -3.18 -2.27
N ILE A 160 11.60 -3.69 -3.39
CA ILE A 160 12.97 -4.17 -3.52
C ILE A 160 13.64 -3.63 -4.78
N LEU A 161 14.95 -3.46 -4.73
CA LEU A 161 15.75 -3.17 -5.91
C LEU A 161 16.07 -4.48 -6.63
N SER A 162 15.66 -4.59 -7.89
CA SER A 162 15.91 -5.75 -8.74
C SER A 162 17.41 -5.99 -8.95
N LYS A 163 17.86 -7.23 -8.81
CA LYS A 163 19.23 -7.63 -9.11
C LYS A 163 19.51 -7.80 -10.60
N ALA A 164 18.47 -7.88 -11.42
CA ALA A 164 18.58 -7.98 -12.88
C ALA A 164 18.50 -6.61 -13.57
N THR A 165 17.65 -5.70 -13.08
CA THR A 165 17.34 -4.44 -13.79
C THR A 165 17.73 -3.18 -13.03
N GLY A 166 18.01 -3.27 -11.73
CA GLY A 166 18.22 -2.10 -10.87
C GLY A 166 16.96 -1.26 -10.60
N LEU A 167 15.80 -1.70 -11.10
CA LEU A 167 14.53 -1.02 -10.88
C LEU A 167 13.88 -1.43 -9.56
N ASN A 168 13.10 -0.52 -9.00
CA ASN A 168 12.26 -0.76 -7.85
C ASN A 168 11.00 -1.56 -8.26
N LEU A 169 10.70 -2.63 -7.54
CA LEU A 169 9.59 -3.54 -7.82
C LEU A 169 9.13 -4.29 -6.57
N ALA A 170 8.03 -5.00 -6.65
CA ALA A 170 7.60 -5.98 -5.65
C ALA A 170 7.56 -7.39 -6.24
N VAL A 171 7.55 -8.39 -5.37
CA VAL A 171 7.49 -9.81 -5.73
C VAL A 171 6.32 -10.47 -5.00
N ILE A 172 5.48 -11.19 -5.75
CA ILE A 172 4.58 -12.19 -5.19
C ILE A 172 5.33 -13.52 -5.21
N ALA A 173 5.54 -14.12 -4.04
CA ALA A 173 6.21 -15.39 -3.89
C ALA A 173 5.22 -16.46 -3.43
N THR A 174 5.14 -17.57 -4.15
CA THR A 174 4.21 -18.68 -3.88
C THR A 174 5.00 -19.97 -3.74
N PRO A 175 4.83 -20.74 -2.64
CA PRO A 175 5.53 -22.00 -2.46
C PRO A 175 5.02 -23.04 -3.46
N VAL A 176 5.92 -23.86 -3.96
CA VAL A 176 5.62 -25.08 -4.74
C VAL A 176 5.69 -26.26 -3.77
N ILE A 177 4.53 -26.84 -3.47
CA ILE A 177 4.40 -27.89 -2.46
C ILE A 177 3.94 -29.17 -3.15
N ASN A 178 4.70 -30.25 -3.02
CA ASN A 178 4.38 -31.54 -3.60
C ASN A 178 3.28 -32.29 -2.80
N LYS A 179 2.87 -33.45 -3.30
CA LYS A 179 1.81 -34.27 -2.67
C LYS A 179 2.16 -34.78 -1.27
N GLU A 180 3.45 -34.89 -0.96
CA GLU A 180 3.97 -35.28 0.35
C GLU A 180 4.08 -34.09 1.33
N ASN A 181 3.53 -32.91 0.95
CA ASN A 181 3.57 -31.66 1.70
C ASN A 181 5.00 -31.11 1.90
N ASN A 182 5.93 -31.47 1.03
CA ASN A 182 7.28 -30.90 1.01
C ASN A 182 7.34 -29.74 0.02
N MET A 183 7.98 -28.64 0.43
CA MET A 183 8.27 -27.54 -0.48
C MET A 183 9.44 -27.92 -1.39
N THR A 184 9.22 -27.90 -2.71
CA THR A 184 10.22 -28.25 -3.73
C THR A 184 10.82 -27.04 -4.40
N GLY A 185 10.24 -25.86 -4.22
CA GLY A 185 10.69 -24.60 -4.76
C GLY A 185 9.74 -23.45 -4.45
N ILE A 186 10.02 -22.30 -5.05
CA ILE A 186 9.19 -21.10 -4.93
C ILE A 186 8.98 -20.52 -6.32
N LEU A 187 7.73 -20.26 -6.70
CA LEU A 187 7.36 -19.56 -7.92
C LEU A 187 7.16 -18.07 -7.60
N LEU A 188 7.88 -17.19 -8.30
CA LEU A 188 7.85 -15.75 -8.11
C LEU A 188 7.22 -15.06 -9.31
N GLY A 189 6.37 -14.07 -9.08
CA GLY A 189 5.96 -13.10 -10.08
C GLY A 189 6.46 -11.71 -9.68
N THR A 190 7.27 -11.07 -10.52
CA THR A 190 7.76 -9.71 -10.25
C THR A 190 6.81 -8.67 -10.83
N ILE A 191 6.48 -7.65 -10.03
CA ILE A 191 5.53 -6.60 -10.40
C ILE A 191 6.29 -5.29 -10.57
N ASN A 192 6.21 -4.68 -11.75
CA ASN A 192 6.79 -3.37 -12.03
C ASN A 192 5.89 -2.26 -11.47
N PHE A 193 6.48 -1.34 -10.71
CA PHE A 193 5.74 -0.23 -10.10
C PHE A 193 5.20 0.80 -11.10
N ASN A 194 5.71 0.86 -12.33
CA ASN A 194 5.08 1.64 -13.39
C ASN A 194 3.61 1.25 -13.64
N ASN A 195 3.24 0.00 -13.38
CA ASN A 195 1.86 -0.45 -13.50
C ASN A 195 0.97 0.10 -12.38
N TYR A 196 1.52 0.27 -11.17
CA TYR A 196 0.82 0.95 -10.08
C TYR A 196 0.70 2.45 -10.35
N ASP A 197 1.76 3.12 -10.80
CA ASP A 197 1.73 4.53 -11.18
C ASP A 197 0.63 4.78 -12.22
N LYS A 198 0.63 4.04 -13.34
CA LYS A 198 -0.39 4.15 -14.38
C LYS A 198 -1.81 3.91 -13.86
N PHE A 199 -1.99 2.95 -12.96
CA PHE A 199 -3.28 2.69 -12.35
C PHE A 199 -3.73 3.87 -11.49
N LEU A 200 -2.89 4.39 -10.60
CA LEU A 200 -3.24 5.52 -9.73
C LEU A 200 -3.46 6.81 -10.53
N GLN A 201 -2.67 7.04 -11.59
CA GLN A 201 -2.85 8.17 -12.52
C GLN A 201 -4.18 8.09 -13.30
N SER A 202 -4.66 6.87 -13.58
CA SER A 202 -5.96 6.67 -14.26
C SER A 202 -7.18 6.98 -13.38
N LEU A 203 -6.98 7.12 -12.07
CA LEU A 203 -8.03 7.52 -11.14
C LEU A 203 -8.22 9.03 -11.26
N ASN A 204 -9.40 9.47 -11.70
CA ASN A 204 -9.74 10.89 -11.80
C ASN A 204 -9.97 11.47 -10.39
N LEU A 205 -8.88 11.72 -9.65
CA LEU A 205 -8.94 12.29 -8.31
C LEU A 205 -9.41 13.74 -8.37
N GLN A 206 -10.30 14.12 -7.44
CA GLN A 206 -10.80 15.49 -7.35
C GLN A 206 -9.80 16.41 -6.62
N ASN A 207 -9.94 17.73 -6.86
CA ASN A 207 -9.31 18.81 -6.06
C ASN A 207 -7.79 18.77 -5.96
N ASN A 208 -7.06 18.54 -7.06
CA ASN A 208 -5.59 18.45 -7.05
C ASN A 208 -5.02 17.48 -6.00
N SER A 209 -5.77 16.42 -5.70
CA SER A 209 -5.35 15.40 -4.76
C SER A 209 -4.24 14.55 -5.37
N ARG A 210 -3.26 14.18 -4.56
CA ARG A 210 -2.21 13.21 -4.91
C ARG A 210 -2.41 11.95 -4.07
N LEU A 211 -2.54 10.81 -4.73
CA LEU A 211 -2.65 9.51 -4.10
C LEU A 211 -1.32 8.77 -4.20
N VAL A 212 -0.84 8.28 -3.08
CA VAL A 212 0.43 7.55 -3.00
C VAL A 212 0.22 6.22 -2.28
N LEU A 213 0.74 5.15 -2.87
CA LEU A 213 0.84 3.83 -2.26
C LEU A 213 2.28 3.61 -1.79
N ILE A 214 2.46 3.25 -0.53
CA ILE A 214 3.77 3.01 0.08
C ILE A 214 3.81 1.67 0.84
N ASP A 215 5.01 1.14 1.02
CA ASP A 215 5.23 -0.03 1.89
C ASP A 215 5.46 0.38 3.36
N LYS A 216 5.61 -0.61 4.24
CA LYS A 216 5.89 -0.40 5.67
C LYS A 216 7.23 0.29 5.98
N ASN A 217 8.13 0.39 4.99
CA ASN A 217 9.42 1.08 5.10
C ASN A 217 9.36 2.53 4.60
N GLY A 218 8.18 3.00 4.15
CA GLY A 218 7.99 4.32 3.57
C GLY A 218 8.50 4.44 2.13
N VAL A 219 8.77 3.32 1.46
CA VAL A 219 9.16 3.29 0.05
C VAL A 219 7.92 3.40 -0.84
N LYS A 220 7.99 4.28 -1.83
CA LYS A 220 6.93 4.51 -2.79
C LYS A 220 6.77 3.31 -3.73
N ILE A 221 5.53 2.83 -3.86
CA ILE A 221 5.11 1.72 -4.73
C ILE A 221 4.30 2.22 -5.92
N GLY A 222 3.51 3.27 -5.71
CA GLY A 222 2.69 3.89 -6.74
C GLY A 222 2.38 5.35 -6.41
N ASP A 223 2.20 6.16 -7.45
CA ASP A 223 1.97 7.61 -7.34
C ASP A 223 1.02 8.07 -8.45
N SER A 224 0.02 8.85 -8.10
CA SER A 224 -0.89 9.44 -9.07
C SER A 224 -0.32 10.68 -9.77
N ASN A 225 0.81 11.22 -9.32
CA ASN A 225 1.48 12.35 -9.96
C ASN A 225 2.26 11.86 -11.19
N GLU A 226 1.88 12.33 -12.40
CA GLU A 226 2.50 11.93 -13.66
C GLU A 226 4.00 12.31 -13.77
N ASN A 227 4.44 13.32 -13.02
CA ASN A 227 5.84 13.75 -12.99
C ASN A 227 6.71 12.89 -12.06
N GLU A 228 6.12 11.91 -11.37
CA GLU A 228 6.80 11.04 -10.43
C GLU A 228 6.77 9.59 -10.92
N THR A 229 7.87 8.87 -10.71
CA THR A 229 7.92 7.43 -10.96
C THR A 229 8.27 6.67 -9.69
N SER A 230 7.57 5.56 -9.46
CA SER A 230 7.83 4.66 -8.32
C SER A 230 8.86 3.57 -8.66
N ALA A 231 9.12 3.31 -9.94
CA ALA A 231 10.00 2.22 -10.38
C ALA A 231 11.49 2.59 -10.35
N SER A 232 11.87 3.86 -10.13
CA SER A 232 13.26 4.28 -10.15
C SER A 232 14.01 3.89 -8.87
N LYS A 233 15.35 3.73 -8.99
CA LYS A 233 16.23 3.56 -7.83
C LYS A 233 16.15 4.76 -6.88
N GLU A 234 16.03 5.97 -7.40
CA GLU A 234 15.88 7.19 -6.62
C GLU A 234 14.62 7.15 -5.74
N ALA A 235 13.48 6.73 -6.30
CA ALA A 235 12.24 6.56 -5.53
C ALA A 235 12.41 5.55 -4.39
N PHE A 236 13.17 4.47 -4.59
CA PHE A 236 13.50 3.50 -3.57
C PHE A 236 14.36 4.10 -2.44
N GLU A 237 15.37 4.90 -2.76
CA GLU A 237 16.33 5.46 -1.79
C GLU A 237 15.74 6.64 -1.01
N LYS A 238 14.86 7.43 -1.61
CA LYS A 238 14.36 8.70 -1.05
C LYS A 238 13.52 8.54 0.22
N LYS A 239 12.71 7.48 0.34
CA LYS A 239 11.85 7.17 1.51
C LYS A 239 11.15 8.40 2.12
N GLN A 240 10.70 9.31 1.28
CA GLN A 240 10.25 10.66 1.69
C GLN A 240 9.04 10.67 2.62
N PHE A 241 8.29 9.56 2.69
CA PHE A 241 7.08 9.43 3.50
C PHE A 241 7.35 8.94 4.92
N SER A 242 8.52 8.37 5.20
CA SER A 242 8.84 7.73 6.49
C SER A 242 8.82 8.68 7.69
N ASN A 243 9.00 9.98 7.46
CA ASN A 243 9.02 11.00 8.52
C ASN A 243 7.63 11.55 8.85
N LEU A 244 6.61 11.28 8.03
CA LEU A 244 5.26 11.78 8.22
C LEU A 244 4.60 11.19 9.47
N THR A 245 3.80 12.02 10.17
CA THR A 245 3.00 11.57 11.32
C THR A 245 1.90 10.61 10.86
N SER A 246 1.25 10.89 9.73
CA SER A 246 0.28 10.01 9.08
C SER A 246 0.84 8.62 8.80
N PHE A 247 2.08 8.53 8.29
CA PHE A 247 2.76 7.25 8.07
C PHE A 247 2.98 6.47 9.38
N LYS A 248 3.47 7.14 10.42
CA LYS A 248 3.71 6.50 11.73
C LYS A 248 2.42 5.97 12.35
N LEU A 249 1.34 6.74 12.27
CA LEU A 249 0.02 6.31 12.75
C LEU A 249 -0.52 5.13 11.94
N ALA A 250 -0.33 5.14 10.61
CA ALA A 250 -0.71 4.03 9.76
C ALA A 250 0.08 2.75 10.08
N LEU A 251 1.37 2.85 10.42
CA LEU A 251 2.15 1.69 10.89
C LEU A 251 1.58 1.07 12.18
N GLU A 252 1.00 1.90 13.07
CA GLU A 252 0.30 1.45 14.27
C GLU A 252 -1.10 0.84 13.97
N GLY A 253 -1.51 0.75 12.70
CA GLY A 253 -2.81 0.23 12.29
C GLY A 253 -3.95 1.26 12.36
N LYS A 254 -3.65 2.54 12.58
CA LYS A 254 -4.66 3.61 12.64
C LYS A 254 -4.96 4.13 11.24
N SER A 255 -6.20 4.52 10.99
CA SER A 255 -6.64 5.27 9.80
C SER A 255 -7.22 6.62 10.22
N GLY A 256 -7.16 7.60 9.33
CA GLY A 256 -7.68 8.93 9.65
C GLY A 256 -7.17 10.02 8.70
N SER A 257 -7.34 11.28 9.15
CA SER A 257 -6.90 12.45 8.39
C SER A 257 -6.25 13.44 9.36
N ILE A 258 -5.08 13.97 8.97
CA ILE A 258 -4.36 14.98 9.75
C ILE A 258 -3.80 16.07 8.83
N VAL A 259 -3.57 17.24 9.38
CA VAL A 259 -2.85 18.32 8.68
C VAL A 259 -1.39 18.30 9.15
N GLU A 260 -0.48 18.11 8.20
CA GLU A 260 0.97 18.13 8.43
C GLU A 260 1.70 18.73 7.22
N LYS A 261 2.99 19.01 7.39
CA LYS A 261 3.82 19.55 6.30
C LYS A 261 4.28 18.42 5.39
N PHE A 262 3.97 18.54 4.09
CA PHE A 262 4.49 17.69 3.03
C PHE A 262 5.12 18.54 1.93
N GLU A 263 6.36 18.27 1.55
CA GLU A 263 7.14 19.03 0.54
C GLU A 263 7.15 20.54 0.82
N GLY A 264 7.24 20.91 2.10
CA GLY A 264 7.30 22.33 2.55
C GLY A 264 5.96 23.05 2.62
N LYS A 265 4.86 22.41 2.20
CA LYS A 265 3.49 22.98 2.22
C LYS A 265 2.65 22.30 3.30
N GLU A 266 1.74 23.05 3.91
CA GLU A 266 0.68 22.46 4.74
C GLU A 266 -0.27 21.65 3.85
N SER A 267 -0.52 20.40 4.22
CA SER A 267 -1.35 19.48 3.47
C SER A 267 -2.21 18.66 4.42
N GLN A 268 -3.46 18.46 4.05
CA GLN A 268 -4.30 17.46 4.68
C GLN A 268 -3.93 16.08 4.10
N ILE A 269 -3.56 15.15 4.96
CA ILE A 269 -3.20 13.78 4.57
C ILE A 269 -4.19 12.82 5.22
N THR A 270 -4.99 12.17 4.37
CA THR A 270 -5.84 11.05 4.76
C THR A 270 -5.07 9.76 4.51
N PHE A 271 -5.04 8.88 5.51
CA PHE A 271 -4.19 7.68 5.47
C PHE A 271 -4.98 6.43 5.87
N LEU A 272 -4.69 5.34 5.16
CA LEU A 272 -5.34 4.05 5.34
C LEU A 272 -4.30 2.92 5.22
N PRO A 273 -3.94 2.23 6.32
CA PRO A 273 -3.15 1.00 6.26
C PRO A 273 -4.04 -0.20 5.94
N TYR A 274 -3.46 -1.20 5.28
CA TYR A 274 -4.09 -2.51 5.06
C TYR A 274 -3.02 -3.59 4.93
N ASP A 275 -3.39 -4.82 5.26
CA ASP A 275 -2.51 -5.98 5.13
C ASP A 275 -2.91 -6.80 3.89
N LEU A 276 -1.92 -7.17 3.08
CA LEU A 276 -2.12 -7.95 1.87
C LEU A 276 -1.01 -9.00 1.75
N PHE A 277 -1.39 -10.28 1.69
CA PHE A 277 -0.46 -11.42 1.64
C PHE A 277 0.69 -11.28 2.66
N GLN A 278 0.32 -11.15 3.94
CA GLN A 278 1.21 -11.07 5.11
C GLN A 278 2.12 -9.82 5.12
N ASN A 279 1.80 -8.79 4.35
CA ASN A 279 2.59 -7.56 4.33
C ASN A 279 1.71 -6.31 4.35
N LYS A 280 2.18 -5.28 5.04
CA LYS A 280 1.46 -4.02 5.22
C LYS A 280 1.69 -3.07 4.04
N ARG A 281 0.59 -2.45 3.59
CA ARG A 281 0.54 -1.36 2.62
C ARG A 281 -0.14 -0.16 3.24
N ILE A 282 0.20 1.03 2.79
CA ILE A 282 -0.40 2.27 3.28
C ILE A 282 -0.77 3.13 2.08
N LEU A 283 -2.02 3.57 2.04
CA LEU A 283 -2.51 4.58 1.10
C LEU A 283 -2.48 5.94 1.78
N LEU A 284 -1.95 6.94 1.08
CA LEU A 284 -1.95 8.35 1.48
C LEU A 284 -2.65 9.17 0.39
N LEU A 285 -3.73 9.86 0.75
CA LEU A 285 -4.37 10.86 -0.08
C LEU A 285 -3.95 12.23 0.44
N ILE A 286 -3.18 12.96 -0.36
CA ILE A 286 -2.55 14.23 0.00
C ILE A 286 -3.26 15.36 -0.74
N GLN A 287 -3.76 16.35 -0.01
CA GLN A 287 -4.47 17.51 -0.53
C GLN A 287 -3.82 18.78 0.00
N GLY A 288 -3.44 19.70 -0.91
CA GLY A 288 -2.83 20.97 -0.51
C GLY A 288 -3.84 21.88 0.20
N CYS A 289 -3.38 22.60 1.22
CA CYS A 289 -4.15 23.61 1.93
C CYS A 289 -3.98 24.97 1.25
N ASP A 290 -4.61 25.19 0.09
CA ASP A 290 -4.52 26.47 -0.61
C ASP A 290 -5.41 27.53 0.05
N LYS A 291 -4.79 28.67 0.40
CA LYS A 291 -5.46 29.81 1.06
C LYS A 291 -6.36 30.64 0.13
N GLU A 292 -6.34 30.39 -1.18
CA GLU A 292 -6.95 31.30 -2.17
C GLU A 292 -8.29 30.83 -2.74
N VAL A 293 -8.73 29.61 -2.45
CA VAL A 293 -10.05 29.15 -2.90
C VAL A 293 -11.09 29.39 -1.81
N ASN A 294 -11.72 30.54 -1.86
CA ASN A 294 -12.81 31.01 -0.99
C ASN A 294 -14.06 30.12 -1.03
N ASN A 295 -14.00 28.84 -0.79
CA ASN A 295 -15.16 27.96 -0.49
C ASN A 295 -14.81 26.52 -0.10
N SER A 296 -13.54 26.14 0.06
CA SER A 296 -13.22 24.81 0.56
C SER A 296 -12.73 24.88 2.01
N ASN A 297 -13.57 24.42 2.94
CA ASN A 297 -13.25 24.20 4.36
C ASN A 297 -12.22 23.08 4.56
N LEU A 298 -11.28 22.87 3.63
CA LEU A 298 -10.40 21.70 3.60
C LEU A 298 -9.25 21.76 4.62
N CYS A 299 -8.89 22.95 5.10
CA CYS A 299 -7.85 23.11 6.12
C CYS A 299 -8.26 24.19 7.11
N ILE A 300 -9.25 23.94 7.92
CA ILE A 300 -9.59 24.78 9.07
C ILE A 300 -8.85 24.20 10.27
N ASP A 301 -7.79 24.81 10.71
CA ASP A 301 -7.63 25.49 11.98
C ASP A 301 -6.16 25.86 12.27
N LYS A 302 -5.90 27.15 12.31
CA LYS A 302 -4.58 27.67 12.74
C LYS A 302 -4.43 27.83 14.26
N ASN A 303 -5.48 27.68 15.07
CA ASN A 303 -5.45 28.11 16.46
C ASN A 303 -5.97 27.13 17.53
N ASN A 304 -6.47 25.97 17.18
CA ASN A 304 -6.88 25.00 18.19
C ASN A 304 -6.40 23.59 17.88
N ASN A 305 -5.56 23.08 18.77
CA ASN A 305 -5.22 21.66 19.01
C ASN A 305 -5.27 20.72 17.80
N LYS A 306 -4.14 20.10 17.53
CA LYS A 306 -4.01 18.93 16.64
C LYS A 306 -5.11 17.92 16.93
N GLU A 307 -6.34 18.13 16.47
CA GLU A 307 -7.38 17.14 16.54
C GLU A 307 -7.09 16.04 15.54
N LEU A 308 -6.64 14.94 16.08
CA LEU A 308 -6.42 13.71 15.36
C LEU A 308 -7.79 13.01 15.22
N HIS A 309 -8.41 13.07 14.05
CA HIS A 309 -9.63 12.31 13.78
C HIS A 309 -9.25 10.85 13.46
N LEU A 310 -9.07 10.06 14.51
CA LEU A 310 -8.86 8.60 14.41
C LEU A 310 -10.22 7.90 14.38
N PHE A 311 -10.40 7.03 13.40
CA PHE A 311 -11.53 6.10 13.34
C PHE A 311 -11.11 4.77 13.98
N ASN A 312 -11.88 4.33 14.96
CA ASN A 312 -11.65 3.04 15.63
C ASN A 312 -12.23 1.93 14.73
N GLU A 313 -11.49 0.85 14.48
CA GLU A 313 -11.88 -0.30 13.64
C GLU A 313 -13.23 -0.93 14.01
N ASN A 314 -13.75 -0.64 15.22
CA ASN A 314 -15.01 -1.21 15.71
C ASN A 314 -16.29 -0.70 15.00
N VAL A 315 -16.19 0.26 14.07
CA VAL A 315 -17.36 0.75 13.31
C VAL A 315 -17.53 0.02 11.98
N LEU A 316 -16.45 -0.52 11.40
CA LEU A 316 -16.48 -1.21 10.10
C LEU A 316 -17.03 -2.66 10.18
N THR A 317 -16.98 -3.30 11.34
CA THR A 317 -17.54 -4.66 11.53
C THR A 317 -19.07 -4.73 11.51
N ARG A 318 -19.79 -3.62 11.53
CA ARG A 318 -21.28 -3.60 11.51
C ARG A 318 -21.90 -3.51 10.11
N LEU A 319 -21.11 -3.26 9.06
CA LEU A 319 -21.64 -3.20 7.67
C LEU A 319 -21.38 -4.48 6.86
N GLY A 320 -20.63 -5.44 7.38
CA GLY A 320 -20.31 -6.72 6.73
C GLY A 320 -21.38 -7.83 6.88
N SER A 321 -22.57 -7.54 7.44
CA SER A 321 -23.63 -8.55 7.62
C SER A 321 -24.83 -8.40 6.67
N PHE A 322 -24.68 -7.62 5.59
CA PHE A 322 -25.71 -7.49 4.55
C PHE A 322 -25.08 -7.62 3.15
N PHE A 323 -24.56 -8.85 2.84
CA PHE A 323 -24.52 -9.38 1.48
C PHE A 323 -24.19 -10.86 1.55
#